data_bc8d17c703a651eff1b4a10ac0069ab1
#
_entry.id   bc8d17c703a651eff1b4a10ac0069ab1
#
_cell.length_a   1.000
_cell.length_b   1.000
_cell.length_c   1.000
_cell.angle_alpha   90.00
_cell.angle_beta   90.00
_cell.angle_gamma   90.00
#
_symmetry.space_group_name_H-M   'P 1'
#
loop_
_entity.id
_entity.type
_entity.pdbx_description
1 polymer ?
#
loop_
_entity_poly.entity_id
_entity_poly.type
_entity_poly.pdbx_seq_one_letter_code
_entity_poly.pdbx_strand_id
1 'polypeptide(L)'
;MRNTRYRLTTRYPVSFKACVVADLHDRPFEEILPILKGEKPDLILVPGDLTETMRPGEETTERNGLRLLSECAATAPTFYTLGNHEIGGCHGNIRRAKRADQPLTFTLTPAWREIIRSTGAILLHQNHTSWNGITVGALGSGLLNPGWIPDLTMLDAFTAAPGYKLLMCHHPEYYDRYLRSYGIDLTVSGHAHGGQWRVFGRGVYAPDQGLFPKYTSGLHENRLVISRGVANTVPFAPRLFNPCEVVTVEVNGKC
;
A
#
# COMPACT_ATOMS: atom_id res chain seq x y z
N MET A 1 -11.49 -9.48 11.97
CA MET A 1 -10.20 -9.23 11.30
C MET A 1 -9.40 -10.53 11.18
N ARG A 2 -8.70 -10.76 10.07
CA ARG A 2 -7.82 -11.93 9.86
C ARG A 2 -6.36 -11.50 9.89
N ASN A 3 -5.47 -12.37 10.36
CA ASN A 3 -4.03 -12.23 10.17
C ASN A 3 -3.56 -13.30 9.17
N THR A 4 -3.07 -12.86 8.01
CA THR A 4 -2.56 -13.74 6.95
C THR A 4 -1.04 -13.68 6.95
N ARG A 5 -0.38 -14.85 6.99
CA ARG A 5 1.09 -14.91 7.09
C ARG A 5 1.69 -15.57 5.85
N TYR A 6 2.77 -14.97 5.36
CA TYR A 6 3.62 -15.50 4.28
C TYR A 6 5.05 -15.61 4.77
N ARG A 7 5.77 -16.63 4.31
CA ARG A 7 7.18 -16.83 4.57
C ARG A 7 7.92 -16.88 3.25
N LEU A 8 8.96 -16.06 3.15
CA LEU A 8 9.83 -15.93 1.98
C LEU A 8 11.27 -16.21 2.41
N THR A 9 12.06 -16.69 1.45
CA THR A 9 13.50 -16.82 1.61
C THR A 9 14.21 -15.89 0.64
N THR A 10 15.35 -15.35 1.05
CA THR A 10 16.15 -14.48 0.20
C THR A 10 17.62 -14.89 0.21
N ARG A 11 18.35 -14.52 -0.84
CA ARG A 11 19.82 -14.64 -0.92
C ARG A 11 20.57 -13.57 -0.15
N TYR A 12 19.88 -12.47 0.19
CA TYR A 12 20.49 -11.39 0.96
C TYR A 12 20.63 -11.78 2.43
N PRO A 13 21.68 -11.30 3.13
CA PRO A 13 21.89 -11.58 4.55
C PRO A 13 21.00 -10.69 5.43
N VAL A 14 19.69 -10.70 5.15
CA VAL A 14 18.68 -9.93 5.89
C VAL A 14 17.53 -10.84 6.29
N SER A 15 17.09 -10.69 7.53
CA SER A 15 15.87 -11.35 8.03
C SER A 15 15.02 -10.32 8.73
N PHE A 16 13.72 -10.31 8.42
CA PHE A 16 12.78 -9.37 9.00
C PHE A 16 11.34 -9.87 8.93
N LYS A 17 10.52 -9.35 9.82
CA LYS A 17 9.08 -9.53 9.82
C LYS A 17 8.40 -8.19 9.54
N ALA A 18 7.65 -8.09 8.47
CA ALA A 18 6.87 -6.91 8.12
C ALA A 18 5.37 -7.17 8.30
N CYS A 19 4.65 -6.20 8.88
CA CYS A 19 3.20 -6.15 8.80
C CYS A 19 2.78 -5.17 7.69
N VAL A 20 1.81 -5.58 6.86
CA VAL A 20 1.21 -4.75 5.81
C VAL A 20 -0.20 -4.35 6.22
N VAL A 21 -0.46 -3.05 6.25
CA VAL A 21 -1.74 -2.43 6.60
C VAL A 21 -2.15 -1.50 5.46
N ALA A 22 -3.27 -1.78 4.78
CA ALA A 22 -3.73 -1.00 3.64
C ALA A 22 -5.25 -0.82 3.65
N ASP A 23 -5.73 0.18 2.95
CA ASP A 23 -7.14 0.36 2.61
C ASP A 23 -8.05 0.46 3.85
N LEU A 24 -7.74 1.39 4.77
CA LEU A 24 -8.57 1.70 5.93
C LEU A 24 -9.69 2.68 5.59
N HIS A 25 -9.42 3.70 4.77
CA HIS A 25 -10.38 4.72 4.36
C HIS A 25 -11.07 5.41 5.53
N ASP A 26 -10.29 5.84 6.52
CA ASP A 26 -10.77 6.50 7.75
C ASP A 26 -11.83 5.71 8.54
N ARG A 27 -11.95 4.38 8.33
CA ARG A 27 -12.83 3.51 9.11
C ARG A 27 -12.26 3.24 10.50
N PRO A 28 -13.06 2.74 11.46
CA PRO A 28 -12.56 2.27 12.75
C PRO A 28 -11.46 1.23 12.60
N PHE A 29 -10.46 1.27 13.49
CA PHE A 29 -9.23 0.46 13.35
C PHE A 29 -8.82 -0.31 14.60
N GLU A 30 -9.60 -0.26 15.65
CA GLU A 30 -9.26 -0.85 16.95
C GLU A 30 -8.94 -2.35 16.86
N GLU A 31 -9.59 -3.07 15.94
CA GLU A 31 -9.33 -4.51 15.71
C GLU A 31 -7.95 -4.82 15.11
N ILE A 32 -7.28 -3.82 14.54
CA ILE A 32 -5.95 -3.98 13.93
C ILE A 32 -4.87 -4.05 15.00
N LEU A 33 -4.99 -3.25 16.05
CA LEU A 33 -3.95 -3.05 17.06
C LEU A 33 -3.52 -4.33 17.79
N PRO A 34 -4.45 -5.22 18.24
CA PRO A 34 -4.05 -6.48 18.87
C PRO A 34 -3.21 -7.37 17.94
N ILE A 35 -3.50 -7.35 16.63
CA ILE A 35 -2.74 -8.13 15.64
C ILE A 35 -1.32 -7.57 15.52
N LEU A 36 -1.16 -6.25 15.35
CA LEU A 36 0.14 -5.61 15.23
C LEU A 36 0.99 -5.86 16.48
N LYS A 37 0.41 -5.65 17.68
CA LYS A 37 1.10 -5.88 18.96
C LYS A 37 1.49 -7.35 19.15
N GLY A 38 0.62 -8.28 18.73
CA GLY A 38 0.89 -9.72 18.82
C GLY A 38 1.96 -10.21 17.86
N GLU A 39 2.02 -9.62 16.67
CA GLU A 39 3.03 -9.99 15.66
C GLU A 39 4.43 -9.50 16.00
N LYS A 40 4.57 -8.39 16.71
CA LYS A 40 5.87 -7.75 17.02
C LYS A 40 6.71 -7.60 15.74
N PRO A 41 6.23 -6.86 14.73
CA PRO A 41 6.96 -6.70 13.47
C PRO A 41 8.23 -5.88 13.66
N ASP A 42 9.23 -6.13 12.83
CA ASP A 42 10.44 -5.29 12.75
C ASP A 42 10.15 -3.98 12.01
N LEU A 43 9.18 -4.00 11.07
CA LEU A 43 8.69 -2.82 10.36
C LEU A 43 7.23 -2.97 9.96
N ILE A 44 6.56 -1.84 9.73
CA ILE A 44 5.20 -1.80 9.20
C ILE A 44 5.21 -1.07 7.85
N LEU A 45 4.52 -1.66 6.88
CA LEU A 45 4.39 -1.14 5.52
C LEU A 45 2.94 -0.74 5.28
N VAL A 46 2.75 0.49 4.85
CA VAL A 46 1.43 1.06 4.59
C VAL A 46 1.36 1.51 3.13
N PRO A 47 0.94 0.62 2.21
CA PRO A 47 0.93 0.91 0.78
C PRO A 47 -0.27 1.75 0.31
N GLY A 48 -0.82 2.61 1.16
CA GLY A 48 -1.83 3.61 0.80
C GLY A 48 -3.26 3.32 1.22
N ASP A 49 -4.13 4.28 0.91
CA ASP A 49 -5.57 4.30 1.18
C ASP A 49 -5.92 4.14 2.68
N LEU A 50 -5.10 4.75 3.57
CA LEU A 50 -5.47 4.87 4.98
C LEU A 50 -6.52 5.94 5.23
N THR A 51 -6.40 7.05 4.50
CA THR A 51 -7.34 8.17 4.62
C THR A 51 -8.06 8.44 3.30
N GLU A 52 -9.14 9.21 3.38
CA GLU A 52 -9.76 9.82 2.22
C GLU A 52 -8.92 11.02 1.72
N THR A 53 -9.39 11.70 0.68
CA THR A 53 -8.63 12.76 -0.01
C THR A 53 -8.04 13.80 0.93
N MET A 54 -6.74 14.04 0.79
CA MET A 54 -5.98 15.06 1.51
C MET A 54 -6.00 16.39 0.74
N ARG A 55 -7.08 17.15 0.88
CA ARG A 55 -7.24 18.43 0.17
C ARG A 55 -6.53 19.57 0.88
N PRO A 56 -6.00 20.54 0.14
CA PRO A 56 -5.55 21.81 0.73
C PRO A 56 -6.70 22.51 1.47
N GLY A 57 -6.43 22.98 2.69
CA GLY A 57 -7.41 23.65 3.55
C GLY A 57 -8.29 22.70 4.38
N GLU A 58 -8.11 21.38 4.24
CA GLU A 58 -8.81 20.37 5.04
C GLU A 58 -7.84 19.61 5.97
N GLU A 59 -6.69 20.20 6.27
CA GLU A 59 -5.66 19.59 7.09
C GLU A 59 -6.15 19.40 8.54
N THR A 60 -6.07 18.16 9.02
CA THR A 60 -6.49 17.77 10.38
C THR A 60 -5.75 16.52 10.81
N THR A 61 -5.53 16.39 12.11
CA THR A 61 -4.98 15.18 12.75
C THR A 61 -6.05 14.16 13.15
N GLU A 62 -7.33 14.54 13.08
CA GLU A 62 -8.45 13.77 13.65
C GLU A 62 -8.91 12.57 12.79
N ARG A 63 -8.29 12.34 11.64
CA ARG A 63 -8.62 11.21 10.76
C ARG A 63 -8.18 9.89 11.35
N ASN A 64 -9.03 8.89 11.27
CA ASN A 64 -8.72 7.53 11.76
C ASN A 64 -7.48 6.93 11.08
N GLY A 65 -7.28 7.21 9.78
CA GLY A 65 -6.08 6.76 9.08
C GLY A 65 -4.79 7.33 9.67
N LEU A 66 -4.78 8.61 10.05
CA LEU A 66 -3.61 9.25 10.68
C LEU A 66 -3.41 8.75 12.12
N ARG A 67 -4.49 8.52 12.86
CA ARG A 67 -4.43 7.92 14.20
C ARG A 67 -3.87 6.50 14.13
N LEU A 68 -4.34 5.67 13.19
CA LEU A 68 -3.76 4.35 12.96
C LEU A 68 -2.29 4.44 12.57
N LEU A 69 -1.92 5.41 11.73
CA LEU A 69 -0.52 5.61 11.32
C LEU A 69 0.38 5.92 12.53
N SER A 70 -0.12 6.73 13.49
CA SER A 70 0.58 6.98 14.76
C SER A 70 0.73 5.72 15.61
N GLU A 71 -0.31 4.89 15.71
CA GLU A 71 -0.25 3.61 16.44
C GLU A 71 0.71 2.62 15.78
N CYS A 72 0.75 2.58 14.44
CA CYS A 72 1.74 1.81 13.69
C CYS A 72 3.15 2.28 14.02
N ALA A 73 3.42 3.58 13.94
CA ALA A 73 4.72 4.17 14.22
C ALA A 73 5.18 3.97 15.69
N ALA A 74 4.24 3.95 16.62
CA ALA A 74 4.51 3.62 18.02
C ALA A 74 4.82 2.12 18.23
N THR A 75 4.40 1.26 17.30
CA THR A 75 4.62 -0.20 17.39
C THR A 75 5.95 -0.61 16.76
N ALA A 76 6.28 -0.09 15.57
CA ALA A 76 7.52 -0.38 14.84
C ALA A 76 7.82 0.72 13.80
N PRO A 77 9.06 0.83 13.29
CA PRO A 77 9.37 1.68 12.15
C PRO A 77 8.34 1.50 11.02
N THR A 78 7.65 2.58 10.67
CA THR A 78 6.52 2.53 9.74
C THR A 78 6.82 3.35 8.51
N PHE A 79 6.71 2.71 7.34
CA PHE A 79 6.83 3.35 6.03
C PHE A 79 5.44 3.49 5.42
N TYR A 80 5.11 4.68 4.95
CA TYR A 80 3.82 5.02 4.38
C TYR A 80 3.96 5.61 2.99
N THR A 81 3.11 5.19 2.06
CA THR A 81 2.92 5.86 0.77
C THR A 81 1.45 6.19 0.55
N LEU A 82 1.19 7.10 -0.37
CA LEU A 82 -0.17 7.53 -0.69
C LEU A 82 -0.81 6.55 -1.68
N GLY A 83 -2.07 6.21 -1.44
CA GLY A 83 -2.92 5.53 -2.39
C GLY A 83 -3.73 6.51 -3.25
N ASN A 84 -4.62 6.00 -4.06
CA ASN A 84 -5.44 6.84 -4.95
C ASN A 84 -6.51 7.65 -4.19
N HIS A 85 -6.95 7.20 -3.02
CA HIS A 85 -7.88 7.98 -2.20
C HIS A 85 -7.22 9.23 -1.63
N GLU A 86 -6.05 9.14 -1.01
CA GLU A 86 -5.34 10.30 -0.47
C GLU A 86 -5.11 11.38 -1.54
N ILE A 87 -4.77 10.98 -2.76
CA ILE A 87 -4.53 11.92 -3.86
C ILE A 87 -5.79 12.40 -4.58
N GLY A 88 -6.98 11.96 -4.14
CA GLY A 88 -8.26 12.41 -4.68
C GLY A 88 -8.71 11.70 -5.96
N GLY A 89 -8.17 10.52 -6.25
CA GLY A 89 -8.47 9.76 -7.46
C GLY A 89 -9.91 9.24 -7.56
N CYS A 90 -10.64 9.17 -6.44
CA CYS A 90 -11.97 8.55 -6.38
C CYS A 90 -13.14 9.53 -6.42
N HIS A 91 -12.96 10.84 -6.23
CA HIS A 91 -14.05 11.79 -6.06
C HIS A 91 -14.01 12.91 -7.11
N GLY A 92 -14.81 12.75 -8.18
CA GLY A 92 -15.21 13.87 -9.06
C GLY A 92 -14.14 14.46 -9.98
N ASN A 93 -12.87 14.32 -9.69
CA ASN A 93 -11.76 14.82 -10.51
C ASN A 93 -11.53 13.97 -11.78
N ILE A 94 -12.10 12.78 -11.86
CA ILE A 94 -12.04 11.89 -13.03
C ILE A 94 -12.56 12.58 -14.29
N ARG A 95 -13.57 13.44 -14.19
CA ARG A 95 -14.08 14.21 -15.35
C ARG A 95 -13.11 15.30 -15.82
N ARG A 96 -12.28 15.86 -14.93
CA ARG A 96 -11.22 16.81 -15.30
C ARG A 96 -9.99 16.08 -15.86
N ALA A 97 -9.67 14.89 -15.36
CA ALA A 97 -8.55 14.08 -15.86
C ALA A 97 -8.74 13.61 -17.31
N LYS A 98 -9.98 13.48 -17.80
CA LYS A 98 -10.26 13.17 -19.22
C LYS A 98 -9.81 14.24 -20.21
N ARG A 99 -9.32 15.38 -19.75
CA ARG A 99 -8.86 16.52 -20.58
C ARG A 99 -7.36 16.78 -20.48
N ALA A 100 -6.59 15.97 -19.77
CA ALA A 100 -5.22 16.30 -19.49
C ALA A 100 -4.27 15.53 -20.38
N ASP A 101 -3.73 16.22 -21.39
CA ASP A 101 -2.44 15.92 -22.03
C ASP A 101 -1.26 16.18 -21.06
N GLN A 102 -1.55 16.39 -19.79
CA GLN A 102 -0.56 16.65 -18.74
C GLN A 102 -0.69 15.62 -17.61
N PRO A 103 0.44 15.05 -17.14
CA PRO A 103 0.42 14.22 -15.96
C PRO A 103 -0.15 15.03 -14.79
N LEU A 104 -1.21 14.52 -14.15
CA LEU A 104 -1.74 15.12 -12.93
C LEU A 104 -0.69 14.95 -11.82
N THR A 105 0.05 16.01 -11.56
CA THR A 105 0.97 16.06 -10.44
C THR A 105 0.18 16.34 -9.18
N PHE A 106 0.01 15.33 -8.35
CA PHE A 106 -0.46 15.53 -6.99
C PHE A 106 0.70 15.97 -6.10
N THR A 107 0.52 17.08 -5.43
CA THR A 107 1.49 17.56 -4.44
C THR A 107 0.82 17.71 -3.09
N LEU A 108 1.27 16.95 -2.10
CA LEU A 108 0.89 17.18 -0.71
C LEU A 108 1.31 18.58 -0.28
N THR A 109 0.38 19.30 0.38
CA THR A 109 0.73 20.58 1.00
C THR A 109 1.80 20.39 2.08
N PRO A 110 2.60 21.43 2.40
CA PRO A 110 3.53 21.37 3.53
C PRO A 110 2.84 21.00 4.84
N ALA A 111 1.61 21.46 5.05
CA ALA A 111 0.83 21.16 6.25
C ALA A 111 0.47 19.67 6.34
N TRP A 112 -0.01 19.04 5.27
CA TRP A 112 -0.24 17.59 5.25
C TRP A 112 1.04 16.79 5.47
N ARG A 113 2.18 17.21 4.88
CA ARG A 113 3.48 16.55 5.12
C ARG A 113 3.87 16.62 6.59
N GLU A 114 3.66 17.76 7.23
CA GLU A 114 3.96 17.94 8.66
C GLU A 114 3.06 17.09 9.54
N ILE A 115 1.77 17.01 9.25
CA ILE A 115 0.83 16.14 9.94
C ILE A 115 1.26 14.67 9.82
N ILE A 116 1.59 14.19 8.63
CA ILE A 116 2.08 12.82 8.44
C ILE A 116 3.39 12.62 9.24
N ARG A 117 4.32 13.56 9.16
CA ARG A 117 5.58 13.50 9.92
C ARG A 117 5.34 13.42 11.42
N SER A 118 4.37 14.16 11.95
CA SER A 118 4.04 14.18 13.38
C SER A 118 3.49 12.85 13.89
N THR A 119 2.99 11.96 13.01
CA THR A 119 2.62 10.59 13.39
C THR A 119 3.82 9.71 13.73
N GLY A 120 5.03 10.10 13.38
CA GLY A 120 6.24 9.29 13.50
C GLY A 120 6.50 8.34 12.31
N ALA A 121 5.60 8.27 11.34
CA ALA A 121 5.79 7.46 10.14
C ALA A 121 6.69 8.15 9.11
N ILE A 122 7.40 7.34 8.34
CA ILE A 122 8.27 7.78 7.25
C ILE A 122 7.45 7.79 5.96
N LEU A 123 7.10 8.98 5.48
CA LEU A 123 6.44 9.14 4.20
C LEU A 123 7.43 8.91 3.06
N LEU A 124 7.16 7.89 2.25
CA LEU A 124 7.82 7.65 0.97
C LEU A 124 6.78 7.82 -0.14
N HIS A 125 7.05 8.68 -1.11
CA HIS A 125 6.21 8.87 -2.29
C HIS A 125 7.10 9.24 -3.47
N GLN A 126 7.18 8.38 -4.47
CA GLN A 126 8.15 8.48 -5.59
C GLN A 126 9.61 8.58 -5.07
N ASN A 127 9.94 7.79 -4.06
CA ASN A 127 11.20 7.88 -3.33
C ASN A 127 11.58 6.55 -2.69
N HIS A 128 12.81 6.45 -2.22
CA HIS A 128 13.30 5.30 -1.47
C HIS A 128 14.27 5.72 -0.36
N THR A 129 14.47 4.83 0.59
CA THR A 129 15.42 4.98 1.70
C THR A 129 16.04 3.64 2.07
N SER A 130 17.16 3.65 2.77
CA SER A 130 17.76 2.44 3.33
C SER A 130 17.34 2.22 4.77
N TRP A 131 17.05 0.97 5.12
CA TRP A 131 16.74 0.56 6.47
C TRP A 131 17.27 -0.87 6.73
N ASN A 132 18.18 -1.04 7.65
CA ASN A 132 18.73 -2.35 8.11
C ASN A 132 19.08 -3.32 6.96
N GLY A 133 19.80 -2.86 5.93
CA GLY A 133 20.18 -3.68 4.76
C GLY A 133 19.08 -3.89 3.72
N ILE A 134 17.93 -3.24 3.92
CA ILE A 134 16.80 -3.21 2.99
C ILE A 134 16.73 -1.84 2.33
N THR A 135 16.55 -1.78 1.04
CA THR A 135 16.11 -0.56 0.35
C THR A 135 14.59 -0.59 0.26
N VAL A 136 13.93 0.28 1.03
CA VAL A 136 12.48 0.46 1.02
C VAL A 136 12.12 1.58 0.06
N GLY A 137 11.33 1.30 -0.95
CA GLY A 137 10.86 2.27 -1.94
C GLY A 137 9.34 2.36 -2.00
N ALA A 138 8.85 3.44 -2.59
CA ALA A 138 7.44 3.63 -2.84
C ALA A 138 7.18 4.27 -4.20
N LEU A 139 6.48 3.54 -5.05
CA LEU A 139 5.95 4.07 -6.31
C LEU A 139 4.66 4.82 -6.02
N GLY A 140 4.57 6.06 -6.45
CA GLY A 140 3.39 6.89 -6.25
C GLY A 140 2.15 6.30 -6.90
N SER A 141 1.03 6.42 -6.22
CA SER A 141 -0.26 6.04 -6.78
C SER A 141 -0.66 6.98 -7.92
N GLY A 142 -1.36 6.43 -8.90
CA GLY A 142 -1.99 7.18 -9.96
C GLY A 142 -3.47 7.44 -9.68
N LEU A 143 -4.03 8.29 -10.52
CA LEU A 143 -5.47 8.43 -10.60
C LEU A 143 -6.06 7.21 -11.31
N LEU A 144 -7.31 6.85 -10.98
CA LEU A 144 -8.10 5.85 -11.70
C LEU A 144 -8.38 6.35 -13.14
N ASN A 145 -7.39 6.29 -13.99
CA ASN A 145 -7.50 6.65 -15.39
C ASN A 145 -6.78 5.59 -16.22
N PRO A 146 -7.46 4.87 -17.12
CA PRO A 146 -6.87 3.85 -17.96
C PRO A 146 -5.68 4.31 -18.81
N GLY A 147 -5.54 5.62 -19.02
CA GLY A 147 -4.42 6.23 -19.76
C GLY A 147 -3.29 6.73 -18.86
N TRP A 148 -3.40 6.64 -17.54
CA TRP A 148 -2.35 7.12 -16.64
C TRP A 148 -1.21 6.11 -16.55
N ILE A 149 -0.01 6.60 -16.77
CA ILE A 149 1.22 5.81 -16.63
C ILE A 149 1.95 6.35 -15.38
N PRO A 150 2.32 5.49 -14.41
CA PRO A 150 3.10 5.94 -13.26
C PRO A 150 4.45 6.50 -13.70
N ASP A 151 4.96 7.46 -12.94
CA ASP A 151 6.33 7.93 -13.10
C ASP A 151 7.28 6.84 -12.58
N LEU A 152 7.97 6.18 -13.51
CA LEU A 152 8.87 5.06 -13.23
C LEU A 152 10.32 5.51 -12.96
N THR A 153 10.63 6.80 -13.07
CA THR A 153 12.01 7.32 -12.98
C THR A 153 12.70 6.98 -11.66
N MET A 154 11.94 6.87 -10.55
CA MET A 154 12.49 6.47 -9.26
C MET A 154 12.99 5.01 -9.24
N LEU A 155 12.49 4.12 -10.12
CA LEU A 155 12.78 2.69 -10.07
C LEU A 155 14.23 2.39 -10.44
N ASP A 156 14.84 3.15 -11.32
CA ASP A 156 16.23 2.95 -11.72
C ASP A 156 17.18 3.21 -10.55
N ALA A 157 17.00 4.33 -9.85
CA ALA A 157 17.76 4.65 -8.65
C ALA A 157 17.47 3.66 -7.50
N PHE A 158 16.21 3.28 -7.32
CA PHE A 158 15.79 2.31 -6.31
C PHE A 158 16.42 0.93 -6.55
N THR A 159 16.41 0.42 -7.78
CA THR A 159 16.97 -0.89 -8.10
C THR A 159 18.50 -0.90 -8.10
N ALA A 160 19.14 0.22 -8.41
CA ALA A 160 20.60 0.39 -8.33
C ALA A 160 21.11 0.49 -6.89
N ALA A 161 20.27 0.90 -5.93
CA ALA A 161 20.67 1.00 -4.52
C ALA A 161 21.06 -0.38 -3.95
N PRO A 162 21.90 -0.48 -2.90
CA PRO A 162 22.29 -1.76 -2.33
C PRO A 162 21.17 -2.43 -1.52
N GLY A 163 21.29 -3.73 -1.23
CA GLY A 163 20.41 -4.48 -0.31
C GLY A 163 19.16 -5.06 -0.96
N TYR A 164 18.31 -5.66 -0.12
CA TYR A 164 17.04 -6.25 -0.48
C TYR A 164 16.05 -5.17 -0.94
N LYS A 165 15.39 -5.36 -2.08
CA LYS A 165 14.48 -4.37 -2.68
C LYS A 165 13.04 -4.62 -2.27
N LEU A 166 12.54 -3.81 -1.34
CA LEU A 166 11.16 -3.83 -0.86
C LEU A 166 10.41 -2.60 -1.38
N LEU A 167 9.46 -2.81 -2.29
CA LEU A 167 8.69 -1.74 -2.91
C LEU A 167 7.26 -1.71 -2.38
N MET A 168 6.80 -0.57 -1.91
CA MET A 168 5.37 -0.29 -1.74
C MET A 168 4.81 0.25 -3.06
N CYS A 169 3.76 -0.38 -3.56
CA CYS A 169 3.04 0.06 -4.75
C CYS A 169 1.55 -0.20 -4.52
N HIS A 170 0.75 0.86 -4.39
CA HIS A 170 -0.66 0.73 -4.05
C HIS A 170 -1.42 -0.15 -5.05
N HIS A 171 -1.18 0.04 -6.34
CA HIS A 171 -1.85 -0.63 -7.45
C HIS A 171 -1.20 -1.97 -7.81
N PRO A 172 -1.82 -3.13 -7.50
CA PRO A 172 -1.22 -4.44 -7.78
C PRO A 172 -1.13 -4.79 -9.26
N GLU A 173 -1.99 -4.21 -10.13
CA GLU A 173 -1.97 -4.41 -11.58
C GLU A 173 -0.74 -3.79 -12.24
N TYR A 174 -0.04 -2.87 -11.58
CA TYR A 174 1.24 -2.33 -12.06
C TYR A 174 2.34 -3.37 -12.10
N TYR A 175 2.18 -4.46 -11.34
CA TYR A 175 3.17 -5.53 -11.32
C TYR A 175 3.40 -6.11 -12.71
N ASP A 176 2.36 -6.55 -13.41
CA ASP A 176 2.49 -7.09 -14.78
C ASP A 176 2.85 -6.01 -15.80
N ARG A 177 2.30 -4.81 -15.63
CA ARG A 177 2.45 -3.74 -16.62
C ARG A 177 3.84 -3.11 -16.59
N TYR A 178 4.42 -2.95 -15.40
CA TYR A 178 5.59 -2.10 -15.24
C TYR A 178 6.69 -2.69 -14.35
N LEU A 179 6.36 -3.48 -13.31
CA LEU A 179 7.31 -3.81 -12.25
C LEU A 179 7.99 -5.17 -12.41
N ARG A 180 7.39 -6.10 -13.13
CA ARG A 180 7.85 -7.49 -13.23
C ARG A 180 9.29 -7.62 -13.72
N SER A 181 9.71 -6.76 -14.65
CA SER A 181 11.05 -6.77 -15.24
C SER A 181 12.13 -6.12 -14.38
N TYR A 182 11.73 -5.33 -13.37
CA TYR A 182 12.70 -4.72 -12.47
C TYR A 182 13.21 -5.72 -11.42
N GLY A 183 14.44 -5.49 -10.95
CA GLY A 183 15.09 -6.29 -9.91
C GLY A 183 14.53 -6.07 -8.51
N ILE A 184 13.19 -6.13 -8.35
CA ILE A 184 12.49 -5.92 -7.09
C ILE A 184 12.32 -7.28 -6.40
N ASP A 185 12.77 -7.41 -5.14
CA ASP A 185 12.69 -8.68 -4.42
C ASP A 185 11.29 -8.91 -3.85
N LEU A 186 10.61 -7.87 -3.35
CA LEU A 186 9.25 -7.92 -2.85
C LEU A 186 8.50 -6.62 -3.14
N THR A 187 7.32 -6.74 -3.73
CA THR A 187 6.34 -5.65 -3.84
C THR A 187 5.18 -5.91 -2.89
N VAL A 188 4.69 -4.89 -2.18
CA VAL A 188 3.48 -4.95 -1.35
C VAL A 188 2.45 -3.97 -1.85
N SER A 189 1.18 -4.41 -1.96
CA SER A 189 0.09 -3.64 -2.57
C SER A 189 -1.20 -3.74 -1.77
N GLY A 190 -2.08 -2.75 -1.97
CA GLY A 190 -3.48 -2.72 -1.51
C GLY A 190 -4.45 -2.64 -2.68
N HIS A 191 -5.37 -1.63 -2.65
CA HIS A 191 -6.26 -1.19 -3.73
C HIS A 191 -7.35 -2.16 -4.17
N ALA A 192 -7.07 -3.44 -4.28
CA ALA A 192 -7.98 -4.41 -4.88
C ALA A 192 -9.06 -4.91 -3.93
N HIS A 193 -9.00 -4.56 -2.63
CA HIS A 193 -9.97 -4.94 -1.59
C HIS A 193 -10.36 -6.43 -1.59
N GLY A 194 -9.45 -7.32 -1.99
CA GLY A 194 -9.71 -8.76 -2.11
C GLY A 194 -10.71 -9.11 -3.22
N GLY A 195 -11.11 -8.15 -4.05
CA GLY A 195 -12.10 -8.31 -5.13
C GLY A 195 -13.54 -8.24 -4.63
N GLN A 196 -13.83 -7.54 -3.55
CA GLN A 196 -15.09 -7.29 -2.85
C GLN A 196 -15.83 -8.58 -2.45
N TRP A 197 -16.20 -9.42 -3.38
CA TRP A 197 -16.74 -10.76 -3.20
C TRP A 197 -15.76 -11.81 -3.70
N ARG A 198 -15.75 -12.98 -3.09
CA ARG A 198 -14.88 -14.08 -3.53
C ARG A 198 -15.68 -15.33 -3.81
N VAL A 199 -15.49 -15.89 -4.99
CA VAL A 199 -16.11 -17.14 -5.43
C VAL A 199 -14.99 -18.12 -5.76
N PHE A 200 -15.02 -19.30 -5.16
CA PHE A 200 -13.96 -20.31 -5.30
C PHE A 200 -12.54 -19.76 -5.10
N GLY A 201 -12.38 -18.83 -4.13
CA GLY A 201 -11.09 -18.23 -3.81
C GLY A 201 -10.63 -17.10 -4.76
N ARG A 202 -11.42 -16.75 -5.78
CA ARG A 202 -11.14 -15.65 -6.71
C ARG A 202 -11.97 -14.41 -6.37
N GLY A 203 -11.37 -13.23 -6.49
CA GLY A 203 -12.10 -11.97 -6.40
C GLY A 203 -13.03 -11.78 -7.60
N VAL A 204 -14.19 -11.16 -7.37
CA VAL A 204 -15.19 -10.94 -8.43
C VAL A 204 -14.94 -9.63 -9.17
N TYR A 205 -14.55 -8.56 -8.46
CA TYR A 205 -14.32 -7.25 -9.05
C TYR A 205 -13.22 -6.49 -8.30
N ALA A 206 -12.33 -5.87 -9.03
CA ALA A 206 -11.40 -4.90 -8.46
C ALA A 206 -11.29 -3.67 -9.37
N PRO A 207 -11.06 -2.47 -8.78
CA PRO A 207 -10.77 -1.27 -9.55
C PRO A 207 -9.62 -1.52 -10.54
N ASP A 208 -9.64 -0.86 -11.69
CA ASP A 208 -8.62 -0.91 -12.75
C ASP A 208 -8.35 -2.29 -13.37
N GLN A 209 -8.93 -3.36 -12.81
CA GLN A 209 -8.81 -4.73 -13.31
C GLN A 209 -10.14 -5.31 -13.82
N GLY A 210 -11.29 -4.74 -13.41
CA GLY A 210 -12.62 -5.17 -13.83
C GLY A 210 -13.11 -6.45 -13.18
N LEU A 211 -13.83 -7.30 -13.95
CA LEU A 211 -14.39 -8.56 -13.46
C LEU A 211 -13.36 -9.67 -13.48
N PHE A 212 -13.42 -10.54 -12.44
CA PHE A 212 -12.52 -11.69 -12.23
C PHE A 212 -11.04 -11.32 -12.35
N PRO A 213 -10.60 -10.29 -11.61
CA PRO A 213 -9.26 -9.75 -11.72
C PRO A 213 -8.19 -10.75 -11.26
N LYS A 214 -7.01 -10.63 -11.85
CA LYS A 214 -5.85 -11.48 -11.52
C LYS A 214 -5.29 -11.18 -10.12
N TYR A 215 -5.19 -9.91 -9.78
CA TYR A 215 -4.48 -9.42 -8.60
C TYR A 215 -5.42 -8.83 -7.56
N THR A 216 -5.99 -9.67 -6.69
CA THR A 216 -6.92 -9.22 -5.64
C THR A 216 -6.45 -9.48 -4.23
N SER A 217 -5.62 -10.47 -4.02
CA SER A 217 -5.07 -10.83 -2.71
C SER A 217 -4.01 -11.91 -2.84
N GLY A 218 -3.18 -12.06 -1.82
CA GLY A 218 -2.30 -13.21 -1.71
C GLY A 218 -0.87 -12.94 -2.12
N LEU A 219 -0.08 -14.01 -2.11
CA LEU A 219 1.32 -14.01 -2.55
C LEU A 219 1.40 -14.53 -4.00
N HIS A 220 1.99 -13.75 -4.87
CA HIS A 220 2.21 -14.09 -6.28
C HIS A 220 3.71 -14.16 -6.58
N GLU A 221 4.14 -15.22 -7.24
CA GLU A 221 5.52 -15.42 -7.72
C GLU A 221 6.62 -15.23 -6.64
N ASN A 222 6.25 -15.38 -5.36
CA ASN A 222 7.10 -15.05 -4.20
C ASN A 222 7.69 -13.61 -4.23
N ARG A 223 7.07 -12.69 -4.98
CA ARG A 223 7.57 -11.33 -5.20
C ARG A 223 6.50 -10.24 -5.09
N LEU A 224 5.21 -10.59 -5.07
CA LEU A 224 4.12 -9.63 -4.91
C LEU A 224 3.16 -10.13 -3.84
N VAL A 225 3.00 -9.34 -2.78
CA VAL A 225 2.00 -9.54 -1.73
C VAL A 225 0.91 -8.49 -1.91
N ILE A 226 -0.34 -8.94 -1.96
CA ILE A 226 -1.51 -8.08 -2.10
C ILE A 226 -2.40 -8.25 -0.87
N SER A 227 -2.59 -7.16 -0.13
CA SER A 227 -3.54 -7.11 0.98
C SER A 227 -4.98 -7.01 0.47
N ARG A 228 -5.90 -7.65 1.20
CA ARG A 228 -7.34 -7.45 0.97
C ARG A 228 -7.85 -6.16 1.58
N GLY A 229 -6.99 -5.41 2.24
CA GLY A 229 -7.36 -4.24 2.99
C GLY A 229 -7.92 -4.55 4.38
N VAL A 230 -7.81 -3.58 5.28
CA VAL A 230 -8.19 -3.73 6.69
C VAL A 230 -9.63 -3.28 6.98
N ALA A 231 -10.34 -2.68 6.01
CA ALA A 231 -11.73 -2.24 6.19
C ALA A 231 -12.64 -2.63 5.02
N ASN A 232 -13.95 -2.65 5.26
CA ASN A 232 -14.97 -2.67 4.20
C ASN A 232 -15.33 -1.24 3.84
N THR A 233 -15.01 -0.84 2.63
CA THR A 233 -15.15 0.54 2.15
C THR A 233 -16.39 0.77 1.31
N VAL A 234 -17.05 -0.31 0.84
CA VAL A 234 -18.28 -0.22 0.05
C VAL A 234 -19.49 -0.36 0.98
N PRO A 235 -20.20 0.74 1.31
CA PRO A 235 -21.27 0.71 2.32
C PRO A 235 -22.43 -0.21 1.98
N PHE A 236 -22.74 -0.36 0.68
CA PHE A 236 -23.91 -1.09 0.20
C PHE A 236 -23.62 -2.55 -0.17
N ALA A 237 -22.35 -2.95 -0.15
CA ALA A 237 -21.96 -4.30 -0.54
C ALA A 237 -21.07 -4.90 0.57
N PRO A 238 -21.61 -5.80 1.39
CA PRO A 238 -20.78 -6.51 2.38
C PRO A 238 -19.73 -7.34 1.66
N ARG A 239 -18.58 -7.53 2.29
CA ARG A 239 -17.56 -8.47 1.81
C ARG A 239 -18.07 -9.91 2.02
N LEU A 240 -18.27 -10.64 0.92
CA LEU A 240 -18.67 -12.05 0.99
C LEU A 240 -17.45 -12.95 0.74
N PHE A 241 -17.20 -13.86 1.70
CA PHE A 241 -16.03 -14.78 1.69
C PHE A 241 -14.68 -14.06 1.56
N ASN A 242 -14.63 -12.78 1.93
CA ASN A 242 -13.52 -11.88 1.76
C ASN A 242 -13.24 -11.08 3.04
N PRO A 243 -12.75 -11.72 4.11
CA PRO A 243 -12.48 -11.04 5.37
C PRO A 243 -11.39 -9.99 5.20
N CYS A 244 -11.53 -8.86 5.90
CA CYS A 244 -10.46 -7.87 6.06
C CYS A 244 -9.26 -8.53 6.74
N GLU A 245 -8.04 -8.07 6.39
CA GLU A 245 -6.83 -8.68 6.92
C GLU A 245 -5.69 -7.70 7.16
N VAL A 246 -4.88 -8.01 8.17
CA VAL A 246 -3.48 -7.59 8.25
C VAL A 246 -2.65 -8.71 7.62
N VAL A 247 -1.66 -8.37 6.81
CA VAL A 247 -0.74 -9.36 6.24
C VAL A 247 0.59 -9.28 6.95
N THR A 248 1.10 -10.42 7.41
CA THR A 248 2.45 -10.56 7.97
C THR A 248 3.34 -11.28 6.97
N VAL A 249 4.49 -10.69 6.64
CA VAL A 249 5.50 -11.29 5.76
C VAL A 249 6.79 -11.49 6.55
N GLU A 250 7.22 -12.74 6.66
CA GLU A 250 8.52 -13.11 7.23
C GLU A 250 9.49 -13.38 6.09
N VAL A 251 10.57 -12.61 6.00
CA VAL A 251 11.65 -12.81 5.04
C VAL A 251 12.86 -13.35 5.79
N ASN A 252 13.37 -14.49 5.35
CA ASN A 252 14.51 -15.16 5.96
C ASN A 252 15.69 -15.20 5.00
N GLY A 253 16.77 -14.52 5.37
CA GLY A 253 18.03 -14.54 4.65
C GLY A 253 18.76 -15.88 4.79
N LYS A 254 19.50 -16.24 3.76
CA LYS A 254 20.50 -17.32 3.89
C LYS A 254 21.73 -16.76 4.58
N CYS A 255 22.12 -17.39 5.68
CA CYS A 255 23.41 -17.18 6.31
C CYS A 255 24.53 -17.62 5.37
#